data_825646befa26924b06c7b8decdb47dc4
#
_entry.id   825646befa26924b06c7b8decdb47dc4
#
_cell.length_a   1.000
_cell.length_b   1.000
_cell.length_c   1.000
_cell.angle_alpha   90.00
_cell.angle_beta   90.00
_cell.angle_gamma   90.00
#
_symmetry.space_group_name_H-M   'P 1'
#
loop_
_entity.id
_entity.type
_entity.pdbx_description
1 polymer ?
#
loop_
_entity_poly.entity_id
_entity_poly.type
_entity_poly.pdbx_seq_one_letter_code
_entity_poly.pdbx_strand_id
1 'polypeptide(L)'
;IINSIPYGEPLTLEDGTTVQVRLNREGLAYYAPDGMMLLQIHNQIPDDIFVDRVDFDVFPKEAQQKVIDHYEELGFFYDTAYQVERAWAEYNELGCPKDFRAYVARQSTATSYYNDRVIFYCTNVTLSRNTRRNYEKYYNAIYDRKTGEQVSFWSLFKPDENYMRQWLLVQLEPLDADRRNQLAEVLSPEWLSLGYNGLYTFIPWDILPGGDGPYQCTHFYADEELTSLLQDWVFPLKDPHGVSPDVPAPTA
;
A
#
# COMPACT_ATOMS: atom_id res chain seq x y z
N ILE A 1 8.43 -9.23 8.93
CA ILE A 1 8.98 -8.60 10.15
C ILE A 1 9.73 -7.38 9.66
N ILE A 2 9.15 -6.22 9.86
CA ILE A 2 9.79 -4.95 9.49
C ILE A 2 10.69 -4.58 10.65
N ASN A 3 12.00 -4.65 10.44
CA ASN A 3 12.96 -4.15 11.41
C ASN A 3 12.88 -2.62 11.40
N SER A 4 12.30 -2.05 12.46
CA SER A 4 12.42 -0.61 12.70
C SER A 4 13.89 -0.31 12.99
N ILE A 5 14.57 0.40 12.08
CA ILE A 5 15.91 0.90 12.36
C ILE A 5 15.75 2.08 13.33
N PRO A 6 16.42 2.05 14.50
CA PRO A 6 16.33 3.12 15.46
C PRO A 6 16.72 4.46 14.81
N TYR A 7 15.94 5.50 15.11
CA TYR A 7 16.18 6.84 14.62
C TYR A 7 17.55 7.37 15.02
N GLY A 8 18.36 7.76 14.03
CA GLY A 8 19.67 8.39 14.25
C GLY A 8 20.84 7.42 14.46
N GLU A 9 20.61 6.10 14.54
CA GLU A 9 21.73 5.14 14.59
C GLU A 9 22.26 4.84 13.18
N PRO A 10 23.61 4.77 13.03
CA PRO A 10 24.21 4.39 11.76
C PRO A 10 23.81 2.98 11.35
N LEU A 11 23.59 2.76 10.05
CA LEU A 11 23.34 1.44 9.48
C LEU A 11 24.64 0.84 8.97
N THR A 12 24.98 -0.39 9.39
CA THR A 12 26.10 -1.14 8.83
C THR A 12 25.58 -2.05 7.73
N LEU A 13 26.14 -1.91 6.55
CA LEU A 13 25.79 -2.68 5.35
C LEU A 13 26.48 -4.05 5.35
N GLU A 14 26.08 -4.94 4.43
CA GLU A 14 26.63 -6.30 4.30
C GLU A 14 28.13 -6.31 4.03
N ASP A 15 28.66 -5.32 3.31
CA ASP A 15 30.10 -5.16 3.02
C ASP A 15 30.89 -4.53 4.17
N GLY A 16 30.25 -4.25 5.32
CA GLY A 16 30.84 -3.61 6.49
C GLY A 16 30.87 -2.07 6.42
N THR A 17 30.39 -1.47 5.34
CA THR A 17 30.30 -0.01 5.23
C THR A 17 29.28 0.55 6.22
N THR A 18 29.63 1.65 6.89
CA THR A 18 28.73 2.34 7.80
C THR A 18 28.10 3.56 7.13
N VAL A 19 26.77 3.54 7.00
CA VAL A 19 25.94 4.61 6.44
C VAL A 19 25.42 5.47 7.56
N GLN A 20 25.56 6.80 7.43
CA GLN A 20 25.09 7.77 8.40
C GLN A 20 23.60 8.09 8.21
N VAL A 21 22.86 8.18 9.31
CA VAL A 21 21.44 8.53 9.30
C VAL A 21 21.26 9.94 9.85
N ARG A 22 20.54 10.78 9.13
CA ARG A 22 20.27 12.18 9.53
C ARG A 22 18.80 12.52 9.27
N LEU A 23 18.23 13.30 10.17
CA LEU A 23 16.96 13.96 9.92
C LEU A 23 17.21 15.24 9.11
N ASN A 24 16.43 15.45 8.07
CA ASN A 24 16.35 16.71 7.33
C ASN A 24 14.89 17.19 7.28
N ARG A 25 14.62 18.25 6.51
CA ARG A 25 13.26 18.84 6.41
C ARG A 25 12.23 17.90 5.74
N GLU A 26 12.71 16.92 4.98
CA GLU A 26 11.87 16.00 4.20
C GLU A 26 11.69 14.66 4.90
N GLY A 27 12.45 14.39 5.97
CA GLY A 27 12.42 13.14 6.73
C GLY A 27 13.80 12.58 7.02
N LEU A 28 13.91 11.25 7.13
CA LEU A 28 15.18 10.56 7.34
C LEU A 28 15.96 10.42 6.03
N ALA A 29 17.26 10.68 6.10
CA ALA A 29 18.17 10.51 4.99
C ALA A 29 19.39 9.67 5.39
N TYR A 30 19.80 8.78 4.49
CA TYR A 30 20.92 7.86 4.64
C TYR A 30 22.06 8.31 3.72
N TYR A 31 23.26 8.46 4.30
CA TYR A 31 24.41 9.02 3.61
C TYR A 31 25.58 8.02 3.59
N ALA A 32 26.19 7.85 2.42
CA ALA A 32 27.45 7.16 2.25
C ALA A 32 28.57 7.82 3.08
N PRO A 33 29.71 7.13 3.32
CA PRO A 33 30.85 7.69 4.06
C PRO A 33 31.43 8.97 3.47
N ASP A 34 31.35 9.18 2.17
CA ASP A 34 31.77 10.39 1.47
C ASP A 34 30.76 11.54 1.49
N GLY A 35 29.59 11.31 2.12
CA GLY A 35 28.54 12.29 2.28
C GLY A 35 27.49 12.31 1.15
N MET A 36 27.56 11.39 0.19
CA MET A 36 26.52 11.23 -0.83
C MET A 36 25.23 10.68 -0.21
N MET A 37 24.10 11.31 -0.49
CA MET A 37 22.80 10.82 -0.05
C MET A 37 22.40 9.60 -0.91
N LEU A 38 22.15 8.47 -0.25
CA LEU A 38 21.76 7.21 -0.87
C LEU A 38 20.26 7.01 -0.90
N LEU A 39 19.59 7.28 0.22
CA LEU A 39 18.15 7.12 0.38
C LEU A 39 17.57 8.29 1.16
N GLN A 40 16.47 8.84 0.65
CA GLN A 40 15.61 9.78 1.36
C GLN A 40 14.28 9.09 1.68
N ILE A 41 13.90 9.10 2.94
CA ILE A 41 12.57 8.68 3.38
C ILE A 41 11.74 9.94 3.64
N HIS A 42 10.70 10.13 2.86
CA HIS A 42 9.78 11.24 3.05
C HIS A 42 8.74 10.90 4.11
N ASN A 43 8.35 11.89 4.90
CA ASN A 43 7.26 11.85 5.86
C ASN A 43 7.48 10.92 7.07
N GLN A 44 8.72 10.64 7.45
CA GLN A 44 9.00 10.09 8.77
C GLN A 44 9.23 11.21 9.79
N ILE A 45 8.15 11.60 10.45
CA ILE A 45 8.23 12.17 11.79
C ILE A 45 7.91 11.00 12.73
N PRO A 46 8.75 10.71 13.74
CA PRO A 46 8.60 9.52 14.59
C PRO A 46 7.24 9.37 15.28
N ASP A 47 6.52 10.48 15.46
CA ASP A 47 5.25 10.54 16.17
C ASP A 47 4.02 10.66 15.25
N ASP A 48 4.21 10.74 13.93
CA ASP A 48 3.12 10.80 12.96
C ASP A 48 3.01 9.46 12.23
N ILE A 49 2.19 8.60 12.76
CA ILE A 49 1.65 7.49 11.98
C ILE A 49 0.73 8.12 10.96
N PHE A 50 1.00 7.79 9.71
CA PHE A 50 0.33 8.35 8.54
C PHE A 50 -1.06 7.76 8.33
N VAL A 51 -1.89 7.81 9.33
CA VAL A 51 -3.32 7.66 9.18
C VAL A 51 -3.86 9.07 9.10
N ASP A 52 -4.52 9.41 8.00
CA ASP A 52 -5.08 10.73 7.83
C ASP A 52 -6.04 11.03 8.99
N ARG A 53 -5.68 12.00 9.84
CA ARG A 53 -6.42 12.32 11.07
C ARG A 53 -7.87 12.76 10.80
N VAL A 54 -8.15 13.18 9.57
CA VAL A 54 -9.50 13.61 9.15
C VAL A 54 -10.53 12.50 9.36
N ASP A 55 -10.10 11.23 9.33
CA ASP A 55 -11.00 10.09 9.36
C ASP A 55 -11.24 9.50 10.74
N PHE A 56 -10.47 9.92 11.75
CA PHE A 56 -10.62 9.39 13.10
C PHE A 56 -11.89 9.85 13.83
N ASP A 57 -12.50 10.96 13.41
CA ASP A 57 -13.75 11.42 14.01
C ASP A 57 -14.91 10.44 13.82
N VAL A 58 -14.78 9.49 12.89
CA VAL A 58 -15.80 8.46 12.63
C VAL A 58 -15.67 7.22 13.49
N PHE A 59 -14.59 7.10 14.30
CA PHE A 59 -14.36 6.00 15.20
C PHE A 59 -14.57 6.39 16.68
N PRO A 60 -15.07 5.49 17.53
CA PRO A 60 -14.86 5.61 18.97
C PRO A 60 -13.36 5.60 19.30
N LYS A 61 -12.94 6.33 20.33
CA LYS A 61 -11.51 6.46 20.70
C LYS A 61 -10.79 5.11 20.88
N GLU A 62 -11.46 4.13 21.48
CA GLU A 62 -10.90 2.80 21.67
C GLU A 62 -10.68 2.04 20.35
N ALA A 63 -11.60 2.20 19.40
CA ALA A 63 -11.47 1.62 18.07
C ALA A 63 -10.38 2.32 17.26
N GLN A 64 -10.25 3.65 17.39
CA GLN A 64 -9.14 4.41 16.79
C GLN A 64 -7.79 3.88 17.27
N GLN A 65 -7.64 3.68 18.60
CA GLN A 65 -6.37 3.23 19.16
C GLN A 65 -5.96 1.87 18.61
N LYS A 66 -6.89 0.93 18.47
CA LYS A 66 -6.60 -0.38 17.86
C LYS A 66 -6.09 -0.29 16.43
N VAL A 67 -6.67 0.61 15.62
CA VAL A 67 -6.21 0.83 14.24
C VAL A 67 -4.81 1.45 14.23
N ILE A 68 -4.56 2.41 15.12
CA ILE A 68 -3.23 3.01 15.28
C ILE A 68 -2.21 1.93 15.67
N ASP A 69 -2.49 1.18 16.74
CA ASP A 69 -1.61 0.12 17.24
C ASP A 69 -1.29 -0.91 16.14
N HIS A 70 -2.28 -1.26 15.33
CA HIS A 70 -2.09 -2.17 14.20
C HIS A 70 -1.12 -1.61 13.15
N TYR A 71 -1.27 -0.32 12.75
CA TYR A 71 -0.35 0.30 11.80
C TYR A 71 1.04 0.54 12.40
N GLU A 72 1.13 0.82 13.71
CA GLU A 72 2.41 0.86 14.42
C GLU A 72 3.13 -0.47 14.39
N GLU A 73 2.41 -1.58 14.62
CA GLU A 73 2.94 -2.93 14.56
C GLU A 73 3.38 -3.32 13.13
N LEU A 74 2.60 -2.94 12.11
CA LEU A 74 2.95 -3.18 10.71
C LEU A 74 4.19 -2.39 10.28
N GLY A 75 4.35 -1.14 10.74
CA GLY A 75 5.47 -0.28 10.40
C GLY A 75 5.55 0.05 8.91
N PHE A 76 6.76 -0.09 8.32
CA PHE A 76 6.94 0.16 6.87
C PHE A 76 6.68 -1.08 6.05
N PHE A 77 5.96 -0.91 4.94
CA PHE A 77 5.72 -1.93 3.92
C PHE A 77 6.90 -2.04 2.93
N TYR A 78 8.06 -1.54 3.30
CA TYR A 78 9.32 -1.70 2.57
C TYR A 78 10.48 -1.88 3.55
N ASP A 79 11.50 -2.62 3.12
CA ASP A 79 12.72 -2.83 3.89
C ASP A 79 13.71 -1.69 3.63
N THR A 80 13.90 -0.83 4.63
CA THR A 80 14.79 0.32 4.55
C THR A 80 16.24 -0.11 4.35
N ALA A 81 16.72 -1.13 5.08
CA ALA A 81 18.09 -1.62 4.97
C ALA A 81 18.35 -2.12 3.55
N TYR A 82 17.45 -2.92 3.01
CA TYR A 82 17.53 -3.39 1.63
C TYR A 82 17.56 -2.25 0.59
N GLN A 83 16.78 -1.16 0.80
CA GLN A 83 16.83 -0.03 -0.13
C GLN A 83 18.16 0.73 -0.05
N VAL A 84 18.74 0.87 1.15
CA VAL A 84 20.06 1.49 1.34
C VAL A 84 21.16 0.64 0.71
N GLU A 85 21.15 -0.70 0.92
CA GLU A 85 22.08 -1.63 0.30
C GLU A 85 22.05 -1.51 -1.22
N ARG A 86 20.87 -1.49 -1.80
CA ARG A 86 20.73 -1.35 -3.25
C ARG A 86 21.22 -0.02 -3.77
N ALA A 87 20.92 1.08 -3.06
CA ALA A 87 21.40 2.40 -3.45
C ALA A 87 22.92 2.50 -3.36
N TRP A 88 23.52 1.90 -2.34
CA TRP A 88 24.97 1.80 -2.17
C TRP A 88 25.63 0.98 -3.28
N ALA A 89 25.07 -0.18 -3.60
CA ALA A 89 25.56 -1.02 -4.68
C ALA A 89 25.53 -0.30 -6.04
N GLU A 90 24.39 0.36 -6.38
CA GLU A 90 24.27 1.14 -7.62
C GLU A 90 25.22 2.35 -7.63
N TYR A 91 25.39 3.05 -6.52
CA TYR A 91 26.32 4.17 -6.40
C TYR A 91 27.75 3.74 -6.70
N ASN A 92 28.19 2.61 -6.15
CA ASN A 92 29.53 2.04 -6.41
C ASN A 92 29.68 1.53 -7.84
N GLU A 93 28.68 0.84 -8.37
CA GLU A 93 28.70 0.33 -9.75
C GLU A 93 28.86 1.47 -10.78
N LEU A 94 28.25 2.62 -10.51
CA LEU A 94 28.36 3.82 -11.33
C LEU A 94 29.69 4.59 -11.13
N GLY A 95 30.56 4.15 -10.24
CA GLY A 95 31.84 4.81 -9.94
C GLY A 95 31.72 6.05 -9.05
N CYS A 96 30.76 6.04 -8.14
CA CYS A 96 30.54 7.10 -7.16
C CYS A 96 30.32 8.49 -7.78
N PRO A 97 29.36 8.67 -8.68
CA PRO A 97 29.16 9.94 -9.38
C PRO A 97 28.64 11.03 -8.45
N LYS A 98 29.13 12.26 -8.64
CA LYS A 98 28.72 13.41 -7.83
C LYS A 98 27.26 13.84 -8.04
N ASP A 99 26.66 13.44 -9.13
CA ASP A 99 25.27 13.70 -9.51
C ASP A 99 24.33 12.51 -9.27
N PHE A 100 24.76 11.55 -8.43
CA PHE A 100 23.91 10.45 -8.01
C PHE A 100 22.58 10.95 -7.45
N ARG A 101 21.49 10.41 -7.95
CA ARG A 101 20.16 10.72 -7.44
C ARG A 101 19.78 9.70 -6.37
N ALA A 102 19.63 10.18 -5.15
CA ALA A 102 19.21 9.34 -4.05
C ALA A 102 17.92 8.57 -4.38
N TYR A 103 17.83 7.38 -3.87
CA TYR A 103 16.55 6.66 -3.83
C TYR A 103 15.59 7.44 -2.94
N VAL A 104 14.30 7.36 -3.23
CA VAL A 104 13.26 7.99 -2.42
C VAL A 104 12.23 6.93 -2.05
N ALA A 105 11.98 6.78 -0.75
CA ALA A 105 10.91 5.95 -0.23
C ALA A 105 9.81 6.84 0.38
N ARG A 106 8.56 6.55 0.06
CA ARG A 106 7.38 7.22 0.62
C ARG A 106 6.37 6.17 1.01
N GLN A 107 5.74 6.37 2.14
CA GLN A 107 4.57 5.62 2.55
C GLN A 107 3.54 6.57 3.11
N SER A 108 2.30 6.42 2.68
CA SER A 108 1.17 7.17 3.21
C SER A 108 -0.05 6.28 3.30
N THR A 109 -0.80 6.41 4.39
CA THR A 109 -2.06 5.70 4.59
C THR A 109 -3.19 6.71 4.67
N ALA A 110 -4.23 6.50 3.88
CA ALA A 110 -5.40 7.35 3.84
C ALA A 110 -6.67 6.51 3.77
N THR A 111 -7.77 7.07 4.26
CA THR A 111 -9.09 6.48 4.06
C THR A 111 -9.47 6.59 2.59
N SER A 112 -9.85 5.46 2.00
CA SER A 112 -10.39 5.43 0.65
C SER A 112 -11.92 5.57 0.66
N TYR A 113 -12.61 4.77 1.46
CA TYR A 113 -14.07 4.77 1.56
C TYR A 113 -14.55 4.33 2.95
N TYR A 114 -15.80 4.63 3.28
CA TYR A 114 -16.43 4.17 4.50
C TYR A 114 -17.95 4.08 4.36
N ASN A 115 -18.58 3.35 5.26
CA ASN A 115 -20.02 3.40 5.52
C ASN A 115 -20.28 3.36 7.03
N ASP A 116 -21.49 3.04 7.45
CA ASP A 116 -21.83 3.03 8.87
C ASP A 116 -21.23 1.82 9.65
N ARG A 117 -20.69 0.82 8.97
CA ARG A 117 -20.11 -0.41 9.56
C ARG A 117 -18.61 -0.50 9.43
N VAL A 118 -18.07 -0.14 8.28
CA VAL A 118 -16.65 -0.35 7.95
C VAL A 118 -16.00 0.91 7.39
N ILE A 119 -14.69 0.95 7.50
CA ILE A 119 -13.82 1.93 6.88
C ILE A 119 -12.69 1.22 6.15
N PHE A 120 -12.35 1.72 4.97
CA PHE A 120 -11.30 1.21 4.11
C PHE A 120 -10.11 2.15 4.14
N TYR A 121 -8.95 1.63 4.46
CA TYR A 121 -7.68 2.33 4.35
C TYR A 121 -6.88 1.79 3.18
N CYS A 122 -6.20 2.70 2.50
CA CYS A 122 -5.24 2.37 1.46
C CYS A 122 -3.87 2.93 1.84
N THR A 123 -2.88 2.06 1.98
CA THR A 123 -1.49 2.44 2.16
C THR A 123 -0.79 2.42 0.81
N ASN A 124 -0.34 3.59 0.36
CA ASN A 124 0.48 3.74 -0.84
C ASN A 124 1.96 3.74 -0.45
N VAL A 125 2.75 2.91 -1.10
CA VAL A 125 4.20 2.86 -0.99
C VAL A 125 4.82 3.18 -2.33
N THR A 126 5.60 4.24 -2.39
CA THR A 126 6.33 4.63 -3.60
C THR A 126 7.83 4.54 -3.35
N LEU A 127 8.52 3.80 -4.21
CA LEU A 127 9.97 3.67 -4.23
C LEU A 127 10.51 4.21 -5.56
N SER A 128 11.21 5.33 -5.52
CA SER A 128 11.88 5.91 -6.68
C SER A 128 13.37 5.56 -6.62
N ARG A 129 13.95 5.16 -7.75
CA ARG A 129 15.36 4.80 -7.89
C ARG A 129 16.02 5.68 -8.95
N ASN A 130 17.34 5.85 -8.86
CA ASN A 130 18.11 6.77 -9.69
C ASN A 130 17.80 6.68 -11.20
N THR A 131 17.82 5.49 -11.77
CA THR A 131 17.70 5.25 -13.24
C THR A 131 16.47 4.45 -13.63
N ARG A 132 15.66 4.00 -12.66
CA ARG A 132 14.55 3.08 -12.89
C ARG A 132 13.20 3.76 -12.69
N ARG A 133 12.16 3.18 -13.26
CA ARG A 133 10.78 3.61 -13.02
C ARG A 133 10.46 3.55 -11.52
N ASN A 134 9.64 4.48 -11.06
CA ASN A 134 9.07 4.44 -9.74
C ASN A 134 8.31 3.13 -9.57
N TYR A 135 8.49 2.56 -8.40
CA TYR A 135 7.79 1.37 -7.97
C TYR A 135 6.70 1.79 -7.00
N GLU A 136 5.48 1.41 -7.27
CA GLU A 136 4.34 1.72 -6.42
C GLU A 136 3.63 0.44 -6.01
N LYS A 137 3.30 0.34 -4.73
CA LYS A 137 2.45 -0.71 -4.17
C LYS A 137 1.33 -0.09 -3.37
N TYR A 138 0.20 -0.75 -3.40
CA TYR A 138 -0.96 -0.39 -2.61
C TYR A 138 -1.35 -1.57 -1.73
N TYR A 139 -1.62 -1.27 -0.47
CA TYR A 139 -2.07 -2.23 0.52
C TYR A 139 -3.36 -1.71 1.12
N ASN A 140 -4.41 -2.51 1.05
CA ASN A 140 -5.72 -2.13 1.54
C ASN A 140 -6.05 -2.92 2.80
N ALA A 141 -6.66 -2.25 3.76
CA ALA A 141 -7.16 -2.84 4.99
C ALA A 141 -8.56 -2.30 5.28
N ILE A 142 -9.38 -3.12 5.91
CA ILE A 142 -10.75 -2.79 6.27
C ILE A 142 -10.90 -2.98 7.77
N TYR A 143 -11.56 -2.02 8.42
CA TYR A 143 -11.82 -2.09 9.86
C TYR A 143 -13.29 -1.88 10.17
N ASP A 144 -13.79 -2.61 11.16
CA ASP A 144 -15.09 -2.33 11.75
C ASP A 144 -15.04 -1.00 12.52
N ARG A 145 -15.94 -0.08 12.20
CA ARG A 145 -15.93 1.27 12.77
C ARG A 145 -16.25 1.34 14.25
N LYS A 146 -16.92 0.32 14.80
CA LYS A 146 -17.29 0.32 16.22
C LYS A 146 -16.20 -0.29 17.09
N THR A 147 -15.54 -1.33 16.57
CA THR A 147 -14.61 -2.13 17.36
C THR A 147 -13.13 -1.86 17.04
N GLY A 148 -12.81 -1.31 15.85
CA GLY A 148 -11.45 -1.17 15.34
C GLY A 148 -10.81 -2.49 14.93
N GLU A 149 -11.56 -3.59 14.91
CA GLU A 149 -11.06 -4.89 14.49
C GLU A 149 -10.93 -4.93 12.96
N GLN A 150 -9.88 -5.56 12.47
CA GLN A 150 -9.70 -5.79 11.05
C GLN A 150 -10.78 -6.73 10.51
N VAL A 151 -11.36 -6.36 9.38
CA VAL A 151 -12.41 -7.11 8.68
C VAL A 151 -11.80 -7.77 7.45
N SER A 152 -12.07 -9.06 7.25
CA SER A 152 -11.65 -9.75 6.02
C SER A 152 -12.35 -9.15 4.80
N PHE A 153 -11.60 -8.85 3.75
CA PHE A 153 -12.14 -8.40 2.47
C PHE A 153 -13.22 -9.36 1.92
N TRP A 154 -13.02 -10.66 2.09
CA TRP A 154 -13.95 -11.68 1.60
C TRP A 154 -15.29 -11.67 2.32
N SER A 155 -15.34 -11.15 3.55
CA SER A 155 -16.61 -11.03 4.30
C SER A 155 -17.57 -9.97 3.76
N LEU A 156 -17.10 -9.13 2.83
CA LEU A 156 -17.95 -8.17 2.11
C LEU A 156 -18.89 -8.86 1.12
N PHE A 157 -18.64 -10.12 0.79
CA PHE A 157 -19.38 -10.87 -0.23
C PHE A 157 -20.29 -11.93 0.38
N LYS A 158 -21.37 -12.26 -0.32
CA LYS A 158 -22.29 -13.34 0.03
C LYS A 158 -21.69 -14.73 -0.21
N PRO A 159 -21.01 -14.96 -1.37
CA PRO A 159 -20.29 -16.20 -1.61
C PRO A 159 -19.04 -16.30 -0.72
N ASP A 160 -18.53 -17.51 -0.58
CA ASP A 160 -17.28 -17.76 0.13
C ASP A 160 -16.04 -17.25 -0.61
N GLU A 161 -14.92 -17.24 0.09
CA GLU A 161 -13.63 -16.78 -0.43
C GLU A 161 -13.21 -17.53 -1.70
N ASN A 162 -13.38 -18.85 -1.74
CA ASN A 162 -12.96 -19.65 -2.90
C ASN A 162 -13.73 -19.27 -4.15
N TYR A 163 -15.05 -19.08 -4.03
CA TYR A 163 -15.88 -18.63 -5.14
C TYR A 163 -15.42 -17.23 -5.60
N MET A 164 -15.23 -16.29 -4.67
CA MET A 164 -14.83 -14.93 -5.01
C MET A 164 -13.44 -14.84 -5.64
N ARG A 165 -12.49 -15.64 -5.17
CA ARG A 165 -11.17 -15.76 -5.81
C ARG A 165 -11.28 -16.24 -7.25
N GLN A 166 -12.06 -17.28 -7.52
CA GLN A 166 -12.25 -17.79 -8.87
C GLN A 166 -12.96 -16.76 -9.76
N TRP A 167 -13.99 -16.11 -9.25
CA TRP A 167 -14.71 -15.07 -9.97
C TRP A 167 -13.75 -13.93 -10.37
N LEU A 168 -12.97 -13.40 -9.43
CA LEU A 168 -11.97 -12.34 -9.68
C LEU A 168 -10.96 -12.76 -10.75
N LEU A 169 -10.42 -13.96 -10.69
CA LEU A 169 -9.44 -14.46 -11.64
C LEU A 169 -10.00 -14.57 -13.06
N VAL A 170 -11.30 -14.85 -13.21
CA VAL A 170 -11.97 -14.85 -14.51
C VAL A 170 -12.12 -13.42 -15.04
N GLN A 171 -12.41 -12.46 -14.15
CA GLN A 171 -12.58 -11.05 -14.54
C GLN A 171 -11.26 -10.35 -14.91
N LEU A 172 -10.12 -10.87 -14.44
CA LEU A 172 -8.78 -10.31 -14.71
C LEU A 172 -8.27 -10.68 -16.12
N GLU A 173 -9.12 -10.65 -17.13
CA GLU A 173 -8.67 -10.81 -18.52
C GLU A 173 -7.87 -9.54 -18.97
N PRO A 174 -6.80 -9.72 -19.79
CA PRO A 174 -6.46 -10.89 -20.61
C PRO A 174 -5.30 -11.77 -20.08
N LEU A 175 -5.30 -12.18 -18.84
CA LEU A 175 -4.27 -13.10 -18.37
C LEU A 175 -4.42 -14.47 -19.06
N ASP A 176 -3.30 -14.99 -19.59
CA ASP A 176 -3.26 -16.39 -20.03
C ASP A 176 -3.48 -17.37 -18.86
N ALA A 177 -3.75 -18.63 -19.16
CA ALA A 177 -4.09 -19.62 -18.16
C ALA A 177 -2.97 -19.84 -17.13
N ASP A 178 -1.69 -19.77 -17.56
CA ASP A 178 -0.55 -19.99 -16.67
C ASP A 178 -0.37 -18.85 -15.69
N ARG A 179 -0.46 -17.58 -16.15
CA ARG A 179 -0.41 -16.39 -15.29
C ARG A 179 -1.62 -16.33 -14.35
N ARG A 180 -2.79 -16.74 -14.80
CA ARG A 180 -3.98 -16.81 -13.96
C ARG A 180 -3.81 -17.82 -12.82
N ASN A 181 -3.26 -19.01 -13.10
CA ASN A 181 -2.97 -20.02 -12.09
C ASN A 181 -1.92 -19.53 -11.08
N GLN A 182 -0.84 -18.89 -11.56
CA GLN A 182 0.18 -18.30 -10.70
C GLN A 182 -0.41 -17.21 -9.80
N LEU A 183 -1.26 -16.34 -10.36
CA LEU A 183 -1.92 -15.30 -9.56
C LEU A 183 -2.87 -15.89 -8.52
N ALA A 184 -3.56 -17.00 -8.84
CA ALA A 184 -4.46 -17.68 -7.91
C ALA A 184 -3.76 -18.11 -6.62
N GLU A 185 -2.50 -18.55 -6.72
CA GLU A 185 -1.70 -19.00 -5.57
C GLU A 185 -1.25 -17.84 -4.65
N VAL A 186 -1.04 -16.65 -5.23
CA VAL A 186 -0.45 -15.52 -4.51
C VAL A 186 -1.41 -14.36 -4.26
N LEU A 187 -2.62 -14.37 -4.81
CA LEU A 187 -3.59 -13.29 -4.69
C LEU A 187 -3.87 -12.94 -3.23
N SER A 188 -3.48 -11.75 -2.83
CA SER A 188 -3.69 -11.25 -1.47
C SER A 188 -4.90 -10.30 -1.40
N PRO A 189 -5.76 -10.41 -0.38
CA PRO A 189 -6.88 -9.49 -0.18
C PRO A 189 -6.44 -8.04 0.03
N GLU A 190 -5.22 -7.79 0.48
CA GLU A 190 -4.67 -6.45 0.65
C GLU A 190 -4.44 -5.70 -0.68
N TRP A 191 -4.46 -6.41 -1.81
CA TRP A 191 -4.40 -5.78 -3.14
C TRP A 191 -5.77 -5.44 -3.70
N LEU A 192 -6.81 -5.68 -2.95
CA LEU A 192 -8.20 -5.50 -3.36
C LEU A 192 -8.84 -4.38 -2.54
N SER A 193 -9.65 -3.56 -3.19
CA SER A 193 -10.43 -2.51 -2.54
C SER A 193 -11.79 -2.35 -3.20
N LEU A 194 -12.79 -1.95 -2.42
CA LEU A 194 -14.07 -1.51 -2.94
C LEU A 194 -14.15 0.01 -2.86
N GLY A 195 -14.65 0.63 -3.93
CA GLY A 195 -15.02 2.02 -4.00
C GLY A 195 -16.51 2.21 -4.27
N TYR A 196 -16.95 3.47 -4.33
CA TYR A 196 -18.35 3.80 -4.59
C TYR A 196 -18.86 3.31 -5.96
N ASN A 197 -17.97 3.05 -6.90
CA ASN A 197 -18.28 2.68 -8.27
C ASN A 197 -17.76 1.30 -8.67
N GLY A 198 -17.23 0.51 -7.74
CA GLY A 198 -16.81 -0.85 -8.03
C GLY A 198 -15.64 -1.40 -7.24
N LEU A 199 -15.06 -2.44 -7.78
CA LEU A 199 -13.92 -3.18 -7.25
C LEU A 199 -12.63 -2.73 -7.94
N TYR A 200 -11.59 -2.50 -7.16
CA TYR A 200 -10.24 -2.17 -7.61
C TYR A 200 -9.26 -3.27 -7.26
N THR A 201 -8.35 -3.58 -8.17
CA THR A 201 -7.24 -4.49 -7.94
C THR A 201 -5.91 -3.79 -8.16
N PHE A 202 -4.99 -3.92 -7.21
CA PHE A 202 -3.68 -3.28 -7.20
C PHE A 202 -2.57 -4.33 -7.18
N ILE A 203 -2.64 -5.30 -8.08
CA ILE A 203 -1.73 -6.45 -8.12
C ILE A 203 -0.33 -5.98 -8.51
N PRO A 204 0.69 -6.21 -7.67
CA PRO A 204 2.07 -5.86 -8.00
C PRO A 204 2.58 -6.75 -9.15
N TRP A 205 3.12 -6.12 -10.20
CA TRP A 205 3.64 -6.83 -11.36
C TRP A 205 4.85 -7.73 -11.08
N ASP A 206 5.61 -7.39 -10.06
CA ASP A 206 6.80 -8.14 -9.64
C ASP A 206 6.46 -9.49 -8.97
N ILE A 207 5.20 -9.77 -8.74
CA ILE A 207 4.71 -11.02 -8.16
C ILE A 207 4.58 -12.10 -9.22
N LEU A 208 4.31 -11.71 -10.46
CA LEU A 208 4.22 -12.66 -11.56
C LEU A 208 5.56 -12.77 -12.31
N PRO A 209 6.04 -13.97 -12.64
CA PRO A 209 7.26 -14.16 -13.41
C PRO A 209 7.26 -13.37 -14.72
N GLY A 210 8.32 -12.60 -14.96
CA GLY A 210 8.46 -11.74 -16.15
C GLY A 210 7.74 -10.40 -16.08
N GLY A 211 7.23 -10.00 -14.92
CA GLY A 211 6.66 -8.68 -14.69
C GLY A 211 7.71 -7.64 -14.34
N ASP A 212 8.08 -6.77 -15.28
CA ASP A 212 9.01 -5.64 -15.09
C ASP A 212 8.29 -4.28 -15.05
N GLY A 213 7.00 -4.27 -14.71
CA GLY A 213 6.17 -3.09 -14.84
C GLY A 213 5.67 -2.49 -13.52
N PRO A 214 5.04 -1.31 -13.58
CA PRO A 214 4.25 -0.80 -12.49
C PRO A 214 3.07 -1.75 -12.22
N TYR A 215 2.51 -1.68 -11.01
CA TYR A 215 1.36 -2.49 -10.64
C TYR A 215 0.20 -2.39 -11.66
N GLN A 216 -0.58 -3.46 -11.77
CA GLN A 216 -1.81 -3.45 -12.53
C GLN A 216 -2.96 -2.97 -11.64
N CYS A 217 -3.61 -1.89 -12.04
CA CYS A 217 -4.88 -1.48 -11.47
C CYS A 217 -5.99 -1.87 -12.46
N THR A 218 -6.87 -2.74 -12.05
CA THR A 218 -8.06 -3.09 -12.82
C THR A 218 -9.29 -2.63 -12.04
N HIS A 219 -10.13 -1.89 -12.71
CA HIS A 219 -11.37 -1.39 -12.14
C HIS A 219 -12.53 -2.18 -12.71
N PHE A 220 -13.32 -2.80 -11.84
CA PHE A 220 -14.59 -3.45 -12.18
C PHE A 220 -15.72 -2.54 -11.74
N TYR A 221 -16.52 -2.08 -12.67
CA TYR A 221 -17.69 -1.26 -12.34
C TYR A 221 -18.69 -2.05 -11.50
N ALA A 222 -19.37 -1.35 -10.61
CA ALA A 222 -20.45 -1.91 -9.81
C ALA A 222 -21.68 -2.12 -10.71
N ASP A 223 -21.65 -3.20 -11.47
CA ASP A 223 -22.79 -3.68 -12.24
C ASP A 223 -23.72 -4.56 -11.38
N GLU A 224 -24.79 -5.05 -11.98
CA GLU A 224 -25.75 -5.92 -11.30
C GLU A 224 -25.09 -7.22 -10.80
N GLU A 225 -24.11 -7.76 -11.53
CA GLU A 225 -23.42 -8.98 -11.14
C GLU A 225 -22.60 -8.76 -9.87
N LEU A 226 -21.67 -7.80 -9.87
CA LEU A 226 -20.87 -7.48 -8.69
C LEU A 226 -21.76 -7.10 -7.49
N THR A 227 -22.76 -6.26 -7.72
CA THR A 227 -23.67 -5.81 -6.66
C THR A 227 -24.44 -6.99 -6.04
N SER A 228 -24.85 -7.97 -6.84
CA SER A 228 -25.55 -9.18 -6.36
C SER A 228 -24.68 -10.06 -5.46
N LEU A 229 -23.36 -10.04 -5.66
CA LEU A 229 -22.39 -10.80 -4.87
C LEU A 229 -22.08 -10.14 -3.53
N LEU A 230 -22.27 -8.82 -3.39
CA LEU A 230 -21.97 -8.11 -2.16
C LEU A 230 -23.03 -8.31 -1.07
N GLN A 231 -22.60 -8.24 0.18
CA GLN A 231 -23.52 -8.19 1.32
C GLN A 231 -24.37 -6.91 1.22
N ASP A 232 -25.64 -6.99 1.61
CA ASP A 232 -26.61 -5.90 1.47
C ASP A 232 -26.23 -4.61 2.25
N TRP A 233 -25.35 -4.76 3.24
CA TRP A 233 -24.87 -3.64 4.07
C TRP A 233 -23.63 -2.93 3.52
N VAL A 234 -23.01 -3.42 2.45
CA VAL A 234 -21.75 -2.86 1.94
C VAL A 234 -21.99 -1.51 1.27
N PHE A 235 -23.00 -1.39 0.45
CA PHE A 235 -23.36 -0.13 -0.17
C PHE A 235 -24.47 0.61 0.60
N PRO A 236 -24.51 1.96 0.53
CA PRO A 236 -23.58 2.83 -0.18
C PRO A 236 -22.27 3.06 0.58
N LEU A 237 -21.19 3.22 -0.15
CA LEU A 237 -19.92 3.71 0.36
C LEU A 237 -19.83 5.23 0.21
N LYS A 238 -19.22 5.90 1.19
CA LYS A 238 -18.99 7.35 1.21
C LYS A 238 -17.53 7.63 0.96
N ASP A 239 -17.25 8.69 0.19
CA ASP A 239 -15.92 9.22 0.00
C ASP A 239 -15.63 10.24 1.11
N PRO A 240 -14.59 10.08 1.94
CA PRO A 240 -14.25 11.02 3.00
C PRO A 240 -13.81 12.40 2.47
N HIS A 241 -13.30 12.44 1.23
CA HIS A 241 -12.80 13.68 0.63
C HIS A 241 -13.87 14.49 -0.12
N GLY A 242 -15.13 14.04 -0.09
CA GLY A 242 -16.26 14.77 -0.63
C GLY A 242 -16.31 14.91 -2.15
N VAL A 243 -15.47 14.17 -2.85
CA VAL A 243 -15.47 14.09 -4.31
C VAL A 243 -16.37 12.93 -4.73
N SER A 244 -17.61 12.93 -4.25
CA SER A 244 -18.61 12.05 -4.84
C SER A 244 -19.01 12.66 -6.19
N PRO A 245 -18.62 12.11 -7.33
CA PRO A 245 -19.26 12.49 -8.56
C PRO A 245 -20.73 12.09 -8.39
N ASP A 246 -21.63 12.99 -8.78
CA ASP A 246 -23.05 12.65 -9.00
C ASP A 246 -23.11 11.53 -10.04
N VAL A 247 -22.98 10.29 -9.59
CA VAL A 247 -23.25 9.11 -10.42
C VAL A 247 -24.77 8.99 -10.40
N PRO A 248 -25.45 9.21 -11.54
CA PRO A 248 -26.87 8.97 -11.60
C PRO A 248 -27.12 7.52 -11.19
N ALA A 249 -28.05 7.33 -10.25
CA ALA A 249 -28.51 6.01 -9.90
C ALA A 249 -28.85 5.23 -11.17
N PRO A 250 -28.52 3.94 -11.28
CA PRO A 250 -28.91 3.13 -12.42
C PRO A 250 -30.42 3.26 -12.57
N THR A 251 -30.85 3.80 -13.69
CA THR A 251 -32.27 3.87 -14.05
C THR A 251 -32.77 2.43 -14.21
N ALA A 252 -33.76 2.10 -13.40
CA ALA A 252 -34.47 0.81 -13.39
C ALA A 252 -35.07 0.45 -14.76
#